data_eb3bf527820cfad03d0942ef3f430dbe
#
_entry.id   eb3bf527820cfad03d0942ef3f430dbe
#
_cell.length_a   1.000
_cell.length_b   1.000
_cell.length_c   1.000
_cell.angle_alpha   90.00
_cell.angle_beta   90.00
_cell.angle_gamma   90.00
#
_symmetry.space_group_name_H-M   'P 1'
#
loop_
_entity.id
_entity.type
_entity.pdbx_description
1 polymer ?
#
loop_
_entity_poly.entity_id
_entity_poly.type
_entity_poly.pdbx_seq_one_letter_code
_entity_poly.pdbx_strand_id
1 'polypeptide(L)'
;MVNWYLHNGSVYRNQIIKQESVLILGGLIVAFGEAADEARQLFRGPIRDFDAGGQLISAGFIDLHTHLREPGFENKETIASGTMAAVAGGFTTVCPMPNTNPALDSLEVFDDLAKRIRNNAHCKVQPIAALTQGRQGTKTVDYKGFKARGVVLFSDDGDPLDENVAEEAFVGVGEVGGVLINHLEDKALIGKGFFYEQIPPESEYLMLRRDLELVRKTRCRYHVAHVSAWQTVELITKAKAEGLPVTAEVTPHHLTLTYEDIKEPRGHFQMKPPLRTEKDRRALVEALNSGVIDIVATDHAPHGTEKEQGLFDGSPFGVTALETTFRSLYTELVLKGTLSLERLLYSLTIAPGAILGVEAELKVGVRADVVVLDLIQEKVITKELFQSKGTNSPFIGRTLQGWPSLTLVDGCPVYAHAGEVYTC
;
A
#
# COMPACT_ATOMS: atom_id res chain seq x y z
N MET A 1 15.15 22.95 3.32
CA MET A 1 14.03 22.27 4.02
C MET A 1 13.12 23.32 4.61
N VAL A 2 11.82 23.18 4.47
CA VAL A 2 10.80 24.11 4.97
C VAL A 2 10.48 23.80 6.42
N ASN A 3 10.29 24.82 7.26
CA ASN A 3 9.79 24.66 8.61
C ASN A 3 8.26 24.85 8.59
N TRP A 4 7.54 24.07 9.40
CA TRP A 4 6.08 24.11 9.46
C TRP A 4 5.59 24.21 10.90
N TYR A 5 4.55 25.00 11.08
CA TYR A 5 3.71 24.99 12.27
C TYR A 5 2.29 24.63 11.81
N LEU A 6 1.90 23.36 12.05
CA LEU A 6 0.55 22.87 11.75
C LEU A 6 -0.27 23.07 13.01
N HIS A 7 -1.39 23.81 12.93
CA HIS A 7 -2.21 24.10 14.10
C HIS A 7 -3.71 23.94 13.78
N ASN A 8 -4.55 23.99 14.83
CA ASN A 8 -6.00 23.79 14.73
C ASN A 8 -6.38 22.44 14.08
N GLY A 9 -5.56 21.42 14.18
CA GLY A 9 -5.81 20.10 13.63
C GLY A 9 -6.05 19.03 14.69
N SER A 10 -6.61 17.91 14.28
CA SER A 10 -6.75 16.69 15.08
C SER A 10 -5.61 15.74 14.72
N VAL A 11 -4.65 15.53 15.62
CA VAL A 11 -3.43 14.73 15.37
C VAL A 11 -3.64 13.29 15.82
N TYR A 12 -3.37 12.34 14.90
CA TYR A 12 -3.32 10.91 15.22
C TYR A 12 -1.89 10.51 15.61
N ARG A 13 -1.68 10.20 16.88
CA ARG A 13 -0.43 9.65 17.43
C ARG A 13 -0.72 8.86 18.72
N ASN A 14 0.19 7.96 19.10
CA ASN A 14 -0.04 7.03 20.21
C ASN A 14 -1.39 6.28 20.09
N GLN A 15 -1.81 6.00 18.85
CA GLN A 15 -3.07 5.32 18.50
C GLN A 15 -4.34 6.05 19.01
N ILE A 16 -4.26 7.34 19.28
CA ILE A 16 -5.41 8.19 19.65
C ILE A 16 -5.41 9.47 18.77
N ILE A 17 -6.60 10.05 18.63
CA ILE A 17 -6.79 11.33 17.94
C ILE A 17 -7.01 12.43 18.99
N LYS A 18 -6.18 13.47 18.95
CA LYS A 18 -6.26 14.59 19.88
C LYS A 18 -6.03 15.90 19.17
N GLN A 19 -6.78 16.94 19.54
CA GLN A 19 -6.56 18.28 19.01
C GLN A 19 -5.26 18.86 19.59
N GLU A 20 -4.27 19.09 18.74
CA GLU A 20 -2.97 19.65 19.13
C GLU A 20 -2.22 20.19 17.90
N SER A 21 -1.23 21.04 18.15
CA SER A 21 -0.33 21.58 17.12
C SER A 21 0.86 20.66 16.89
N VAL A 22 1.51 20.80 15.72
CA VAL A 22 2.74 20.08 15.36
C VAL A 22 3.77 21.09 14.86
N LEU A 23 4.95 21.11 15.46
CA LEU A 23 6.06 21.93 15.01
C LEU A 23 7.12 21.07 14.31
N ILE A 24 7.44 21.43 13.07
CA ILE A 24 8.42 20.75 12.22
C ILE A 24 9.55 21.74 11.89
N LEU A 25 10.77 21.42 12.28
CA LEU A 25 11.96 22.23 11.98
C LEU A 25 13.03 21.37 11.29
N GLY A 26 13.54 21.85 10.17
CA GLY A 26 14.57 21.15 9.41
C GLY A 26 14.15 19.75 8.92
N GLY A 27 12.83 19.56 8.68
CA GLY A 27 12.26 18.28 8.25
C GLY A 27 12.08 17.25 9.37
N LEU A 28 12.25 17.65 10.65
CA LEU A 28 12.01 16.80 11.82
C LEU A 28 10.83 17.35 12.64
N ILE A 29 10.03 16.47 13.18
CA ILE A 29 9.02 16.84 14.18
C ILE A 29 9.74 17.15 15.48
N VAL A 30 9.58 18.37 16.01
CA VAL A 30 10.30 18.81 17.21
C VAL A 30 9.42 18.96 18.44
N ALA A 31 8.12 19.20 18.27
CA ALA A 31 7.17 19.34 19.39
C ALA A 31 5.73 19.11 18.95
N PHE A 32 4.87 18.83 19.95
CA PHE A 32 3.40 18.72 19.80
C PHE A 32 2.70 19.55 20.86
N GLY A 33 1.46 20.01 20.56
CA GLY A 33 0.56 20.70 21.47
C GLY A 33 1.20 21.94 22.07
N GLU A 34 0.98 22.16 23.36
CA GLU A 34 1.44 23.35 24.10
C GLU A 34 2.95 23.62 23.93
N ALA A 35 3.77 22.55 23.94
CA ALA A 35 5.21 22.69 23.68
C ALA A 35 5.52 23.14 22.25
N ALA A 36 4.70 22.76 21.26
CA ALA A 36 4.83 23.26 19.89
C ALA A 36 4.45 24.75 19.80
N ASP A 37 3.40 25.15 20.51
CA ASP A 37 2.91 26.54 20.54
C ASP A 37 3.95 27.46 21.19
N GLU A 38 4.51 27.06 22.33
CA GLU A 38 5.57 27.81 23.01
C GLU A 38 6.85 27.90 22.15
N ALA A 39 7.30 26.78 21.59
CA ALA A 39 8.48 26.73 20.74
C ALA A 39 8.29 27.58 19.46
N ARG A 40 7.07 27.58 18.88
CA ARG A 40 6.71 28.43 17.73
C ARG A 40 6.87 29.91 18.07
N GLN A 41 6.43 30.37 19.25
CA GLN A 41 6.56 31.77 19.69
C GLN A 41 8.01 32.22 19.86
N LEU A 42 8.90 31.29 20.22
CA LEU A 42 10.33 31.57 20.42
C LEU A 42 11.14 31.48 19.12
N PHE A 43 10.66 30.72 18.12
CA PHE A 43 11.34 30.52 16.86
C PHE A 43 11.33 31.80 16.01
N ARG A 44 12.49 32.24 15.54
CA ARG A 44 12.67 33.48 14.76
C ARG A 44 13.01 33.23 13.28
N GLY A 45 13.21 32.00 12.89
CA GLY A 45 13.49 31.63 11.50
C GLY A 45 12.21 31.67 10.62
N PRO A 46 12.38 31.53 9.30
CA PRO A 46 11.24 31.37 8.39
C PRO A 46 10.48 30.08 8.71
N ILE A 47 9.18 30.19 8.81
CA ILE A 47 8.26 29.07 9.08
C ILE A 47 6.94 29.31 8.35
N ARG A 48 6.36 28.24 7.83
CA ARG A 48 5.01 28.26 7.27
C ARG A 48 4.01 27.88 8.34
N ASP A 49 3.08 28.77 8.59
CA ASP A 49 1.92 28.48 9.43
C ASP A 49 0.83 27.86 8.55
N PHE A 50 0.36 26.68 8.92
CA PHE A 50 -0.70 25.97 8.25
C PHE A 50 -1.85 25.75 9.23
N ASP A 51 -2.95 26.44 8.99
CA ASP A 51 -4.19 26.23 9.74
C ASP A 51 -4.92 25.00 9.18
N ALA A 52 -4.91 23.93 9.93
CA ALA A 52 -5.58 22.69 9.52
C ALA A 52 -7.12 22.77 9.62
N GLY A 53 -7.70 23.82 10.25
CA GLY A 53 -9.13 24.04 10.26
C GLY A 53 -9.97 22.85 10.77
N GLY A 54 -9.46 22.10 11.72
CA GLY A 54 -10.09 20.88 12.26
C GLY A 54 -9.79 19.59 11.48
N GLN A 55 -9.02 19.67 10.38
CA GLN A 55 -8.62 18.51 9.60
C GLN A 55 -7.74 17.51 10.41
N LEU A 56 -7.71 16.28 9.95
CA LEU A 56 -6.91 15.22 10.58
C LEU A 56 -5.46 15.30 10.11
N ILE A 57 -4.52 15.32 11.05
CA ILE A 57 -3.08 15.25 10.81
C ILE A 57 -2.60 13.84 11.22
N SER A 58 -2.03 13.11 10.30
CA SER A 58 -1.49 11.75 10.52
C SER A 58 -0.08 11.62 9.96
N ALA A 59 0.62 10.57 10.38
CA ALA A 59 1.78 10.11 9.61
C ALA A 59 1.35 9.79 8.17
N GLY A 60 2.24 10.02 7.22
CA GLY A 60 2.02 9.64 5.83
C GLY A 60 1.84 8.14 5.69
N PHE A 61 0.96 7.73 4.80
CA PHE A 61 0.63 6.33 4.58
C PHE A 61 1.80 5.56 3.94
N ILE A 62 1.87 4.27 4.23
CA ILE A 62 2.84 3.34 3.66
C ILE A 62 2.09 2.24 2.92
N ASP A 63 2.47 2.00 1.67
CA ASP A 63 1.89 0.94 0.85
C ASP A 63 2.94 -0.13 0.53
N LEU A 64 2.67 -1.37 0.93
CA LEU A 64 3.58 -2.49 0.71
C LEU A 64 3.32 -3.23 -0.61
N HIS A 65 2.34 -2.79 -1.42
CA HIS A 65 1.96 -3.48 -2.65
C HIS A 65 1.52 -2.51 -3.74
N THR A 66 2.46 -2.13 -4.63
CA THR A 66 2.18 -1.26 -5.78
C THR A 66 2.86 -1.77 -7.06
N HIS A 67 2.41 -1.28 -8.21
CA HIS A 67 3.03 -1.55 -9.51
C HIS A 67 3.36 -0.24 -10.20
N LEU A 68 4.59 0.25 -10.05
CA LEU A 68 5.06 1.48 -10.71
C LEU A 68 5.45 1.27 -12.18
N ARG A 69 5.42 0.03 -12.66
CA ARG A 69 5.57 -0.35 -14.08
C ARG A 69 6.90 -0.01 -14.73
N GLU A 70 7.71 0.86 -14.16
CA GLU A 70 9.03 1.25 -14.66
C GLU A 70 10.14 0.49 -13.91
N PRO A 71 11.11 -0.10 -14.63
CA PRO A 71 11.33 0.00 -16.10
C PRO A 71 10.45 -0.95 -16.93
N GLY A 72 10.25 -0.57 -18.21
CA GLY A 72 9.78 -1.45 -19.29
C GLY A 72 8.30 -1.37 -19.64
N PHE A 73 7.47 -0.74 -18.80
CA PHE A 73 6.03 -0.54 -19.03
C PHE A 73 5.60 0.90 -18.76
N GLU A 74 6.45 1.87 -19.12
CA GLU A 74 6.26 3.30 -18.85
C GLU A 74 5.03 3.89 -19.57
N ASN A 75 4.48 3.17 -20.55
CA ASN A 75 3.20 3.51 -21.17
C ASN A 75 2.02 3.35 -20.19
N LYS A 76 2.13 2.45 -19.20
CA LYS A 76 1.09 2.19 -18.20
C LYS A 76 1.25 3.05 -16.94
N GLU A 77 2.49 3.22 -16.48
CA GLU A 77 2.85 4.04 -15.31
C GLU A 77 4.35 4.34 -15.34
N THR A 78 4.75 5.40 -14.62
CA THR A 78 6.16 5.73 -14.37
C THR A 78 6.39 5.93 -12.87
N ILE A 79 7.65 5.92 -12.44
CA ILE A 79 8.00 6.28 -11.07
C ILE A 79 7.46 7.68 -10.74
N ALA A 80 7.59 8.65 -11.65
CA ALA A 80 7.11 10.01 -11.43
C ALA A 80 5.59 10.07 -11.24
N SER A 81 4.81 9.52 -12.18
CA SER A 81 3.35 9.58 -12.12
C SER A 81 2.77 8.71 -10.99
N GLY A 82 3.29 7.50 -10.78
CA GLY A 82 2.82 6.63 -9.70
C GLY A 82 3.15 7.16 -8.30
N THR A 83 4.33 7.78 -8.11
CA THR A 83 4.65 8.44 -6.83
C THR A 83 3.89 9.76 -6.63
N MET A 84 3.52 10.46 -7.72
CA MET A 84 2.59 11.59 -7.64
C MET A 84 1.19 11.13 -7.24
N ALA A 85 0.69 10.02 -7.80
CA ALA A 85 -0.56 9.40 -7.37
C ALA A 85 -0.51 8.97 -5.88
N ALA A 86 0.64 8.44 -5.44
CA ALA A 86 0.85 8.08 -4.04
C ALA A 86 0.67 9.29 -3.11
N VAL A 87 1.38 10.39 -3.36
CA VAL A 87 1.29 11.58 -2.49
C VAL A 87 -0.07 12.27 -2.57
N ALA A 88 -0.77 12.21 -3.71
CA ALA A 88 -2.16 12.65 -3.85
C ALA A 88 -3.15 11.74 -3.10
N GLY A 89 -2.77 10.50 -2.82
CA GLY A 89 -3.48 9.56 -1.96
C GLY A 89 -3.11 9.65 -0.48
N GLY A 90 -2.09 10.46 -0.12
CA GLY A 90 -1.57 10.59 1.25
C GLY A 90 -0.43 9.61 1.60
N PHE A 91 0.05 8.84 0.63
CA PHE A 91 1.17 7.90 0.81
C PHE A 91 2.51 8.63 0.71
N THR A 92 3.37 8.42 1.69
CA THR A 92 4.73 8.96 1.71
C THR A 92 5.80 7.89 1.47
N THR A 93 5.39 6.63 1.49
CA THR A 93 6.26 5.48 1.16
C THR A 93 5.46 4.44 0.36
N VAL A 94 6.05 3.94 -0.72
CA VAL A 94 5.47 2.87 -1.54
C VAL A 94 6.51 1.78 -1.84
N CYS A 95 6.05 0.53 -1.93
CA CYS A 95 6.88 -0.63 -2.21
C CYS A 95 6.45 -1.25 -3.56
N PRO A 96 7.13 -0.92 -4.67
CA PRO A 96 6.78 -1.48 -5.97
C PRO A 96 7.23 -2.92 -6.11
N MET A 97 6.34 -3.75 -6.66
CA MET A 97 6.57 -5.15 -7.01
C MET A 97 7.58 -5.30 -8.16
N PRO A 98 8.31 -6.43 -8.21
CA PRO A 98 9.42 -6.65 -9.14
C PRO A 98 9.01 -7.00 -10.58
N ASN A 99 7.71 -6.97 -10.90
CA ASN A 99 7.15 -7.41 -12.20
C ASN A 99 7.28 -6.35 -13.30
N THR A 100 8.49 -5.86 -13.46
CA THR A 100 8.95 -4.92 -14.49
C THR A 100 9.66 -5.65 -15.65
N ASN A 101 10.14 -4.91 -16.65
CA ASN A 101 10.93 -5.46 -17.75
C ASN A 101 12.20 -4.63 -17.98
N PRO A 102 13.40 -5.10 -17.59
CA PRO A 102 13.63 -6.39 -16.92
C PRO A 102 12.98 -6.46 -15.53
N ALA A 103 12.75 -7.69 -15.04
CA ALA A 103 12.31 -7.93 -13.67
C ALA A 103 13.40 -7.47 -12.68
N LEU A 104 12.99 -7.06 -11.46
CA LEU A 104 13.95 -6.68 -10.42
C LEU A 104 14.56 -7.94 -9.75
N ASP A 105 15.35 -8.68 -10.50
CA ASP A 105 15.93 -9.98 -10.14
C ASP A 105 17.46 -9.97 -10.06
N SER A 106 18.10 -8.84 -10.37
CA SER A 106 19.55 -8.68 -10.32
C SER A 106 19.98 -7.36 -9.72
N LEU A 107 21.19 -7.32 -9.18
CA LEU A 107 21.74 -6.11 -8.54
C LEU A 107 21.98 -4.98 -9.55
N GLU A 108 22.23 -5.30 -10.81
CA GLU A 108 22.38 -4.33 -11.88
C GLU A 108 21.05 -3.60 -12.15
N VAL A 109 19.95 -4.36 -12.28
CA VAL A 109 18.60 -3.79 -12.45
C VAL A 109 18.21 -2.95 -11.23
N PHE A 110 18.56 -3.39 -10.00
CA PHE A 110 18.33 -2.61 -8.79
C PHE A 110 19.07 -1.27 -8.82
N ASP A 111 20.36 -1.29 -9.18
CA ASP A 111 21.18 -0.08 -9.21
C ASP A 111 20.69 0.94 -10.25
N ASP A 112 20.16 0.47 -11.40
CA ASP A 112 19.50 1.34 -12.38
C ASP A 112 18.17 1.91 -11.84
N LEU A 113 17.31 1.05 -11.27
CA LEU A 113 16.05 1.45 -10.65
C LEU A 113 16.28 2.49 -9.55
N ALA A 114 17.30 2.30 -8.70
CA ALA A 114 17.64 3.24 -7.64
C ALA A 114 18.06 4.63 -8.19
N LYS A 115 18.69 4.70 -9.36
CA LYS A 115 18.99 5.98 -10.03
C LYS A 115 17.71 6.66 -10.52
N ARG A 116 16.79 5.88 -11.13
CA ARG A 116 15.51 6.40 -11.61
C ARG A 116 14.66 6.94 -10.47
N ILE A 117 14.58 6.22 -9.34
CA ILE A 117 13.88 6.64 -8.12
C ILE A 117 14.44 7.97 -7.61
N ARG A 118 15.76 8.09 -7.45
CA ARG A 118 16.38 9.34 -6.96
C ARG A 118 16.05 10.56 -7.83
N ASN A 119 15.88 10.37 -9.12
CA ASN A 119 15.68 11.46 -10.08
C ASN A 119 14.21 11.84 -10.26
N ASN A 120 13.27 10.91 -10.03
CA ASN A 120 11.89 11.08 -10.49
C ASN A 120 10.84 10.89 -9.39
N ALA A 121 11.19 10.29 -8.23
CA ALA A 121 10.19 9.98 -7.22
C ALA A 121 9.77 11.20 -6.39
N HIS A 122 8.47 11.31 -6.13
CA HIS A 122 7.87 12.33 -5.26
C HIS A 122 7.68 11.86 -3.81
N CYS A 123 7.84 10.56 -3.55
CA CYS A 123 7.82 9.98 -2.21
C CYS A 123 8.93 8.94 -2.05
N LYS A 124 9.03 8.36 -0.86
CA LYS A 124 9.98 7.27 -0.60
C LYS A 124 9.55 6.02 -1.34
N VAL A 125 10.49 5.39 -2.04
CA VAL A 125 10.26 4.15 -2.78
C VAL A 125 11.19 3.08 -2.23
N GLN A 126 10.62 1.98 -1.73
CA GLN A 126 11.30 0.81 -1.18
C GLN A 126 11.06 -0.39 -2.10
N PRO A 127 11.92 -0.65 -3.10
CA PRO A 127 11.68 -1.71 -4.09
C PRO A 127 11.60 -3.09 -3.44
N ILE A 128 10.67 -3.91 -3.92
CA ILE A 128 10.56 -5.34 -3.62
C ILE A 128 11.39 -6.07 -4.67
N ALA A 129 12.35 -6.91 -4.26
CA ALA A 129 13.11 -7.73 -5.20
C ALA A 129 12.38 -9.04 -5.53
N ALA A 130 12.67 -9.60 -6.70
CA ALA A 130 12.14 -10.90 -7.09
C ALA A 130 12.64 -12.02 -6.13
N LEU A 131 11.86 -13.07 -5.99
CA LEU A 131 12.27 -14.30 -5.33
C LEU A 131 13.12 -15.18 -6.25
N THR A 132 12.78 -15.17 -7.54
CA THR A 132 13.43 -16.00 -8.55
C THR A 132 13.86 -15.20 -9.76
N GLN A 133 14.90 -15.71 -10.48
CA GLN A 133 15.39 -15.08 -11.70
C GLN A 133 14.30 -15.04 -12.79
N GLY A 134 14.07 -13.87 -13.35
CA GLY A 134 13.00 -13.63 -14.30
C GLY A 134 11.60 -13.87 -13.74
N ARG A 135 11.46 -14.08 -12.43
CA ARG A 135 10.20 -14.49 -11.76
C ARG A 135 9.64 -15.79 -12.34
N GLN A 136 10.52 -16.73 -12.70
CA GLN A 136 10.16 -17.98 -13.38
C GLN A 136 9.94 -19.15 -12.41
N GLY A 137 10.12 -18.96 -11.10
CA GLY A 137 9.96 -20.02 -10.09
C GLY A 137 11.00 -21.14 -10.17
N THR A 138 12.15 -20.94 -10.86
CA THR A 138 13.11 -22.02 -11.14
C THR A 138 14.47 -21.84 -10.46
N LYS A 139 14.91 -20.64 -10.21
CA LYS A 139 16.20 -20.34 -9.60
C LYS A 139 16.10 -19.06 -8.76
N THR A 140 16.56 -19.13 -7.52
CA THR A 140 16.58 -18.01 -6.58
C THR A 140 17.52 -16.88 -7.03
N VAL A 141 17.28 -15.66 -6.50
CA VAL A 141 18.14 -14.48 -6.72
C VAL A 141 19.20 -14.36 -5.61
N ASP A 142 20.10 -13.40 -5.73
CA ASP A 142 21.07 -13.05 -4.67
C ASP A 142 20.42 -12.25 -3.54
N TYR A 143 19.73 -12.92 -2.62
CA TYR A 143 19.08 -12.28 -1.47
C TYR A 143 20.05 -11.46 -0.61
N LYS A 144 21.32 -11.94 -0.44
CA LYS A 144 22.34 -11.25 0.36
C LYS A 144 22.78 -9.94 -0.28
N GLY A 145 22.97 -9.95 -1.59
CA GLY A 145 23.30 -8.75 -2.36
C GLY A 145 22.17 -7.71 -2.34
N PHE A 146 20.92 -8.14 -2.46
CA PHE A 146 19.75 -7.26 -2.31
C PHE A 146 19.63 -6.71 -0.88
N LYS A 147 19.81 -7.56 0.14
CA LYS A 147 19.78 -7.11 1.54
C LYS A 147 20.84 -6.07 1.84
N ALA A 148 22.05 -6.22 1.30
CA ALA A 148 23.13 -5.25 1.43
C ALA A 148 22.78 -3.88 0.82
N ARG A 149 21.81 -3.83 -0.12
CA ARG A 149 21.25 -2.61 -0.71
C ARG A 149 20.01 -2.09 0.01
N GLY A 150 19.65 -2.68 1.15
CA GLY A 150 18.52 -2.25 1.97
C GLY A 150 17.17 -2.89 1.62
N VAL A 151 17.13 -3.85 0.69
CA VAL A 151 15.88 -4.57 0.37
C VAL A 151 15.45 -5.41 1.57
N VAL A 152 14.17 -5.30 1.92
CA VAL A 152 13.55 -6.05 3.03
C VAL A 152 12.51 -7.04 2.52
N LEU A 153 11.81 -6.70 1.45
CA LEU A 153 10.67 -7.44 0.90
C LEU A 153 11.08 -8.18 -0.38
N PHE A 154 10.62 -9.41 -0.53
CA PHE A 154 10.89 -10.25 -1.70
C PHE A 154 9.59 -10.91 -2.18
N SER A 155 9.32 -10.83 -3.50
CA SER A 155 8.10 -11.37 -4.11
C SER A 155 8.33 -11.70 -5.58
N ASP A 156 7.60 -12.70 -6.08
CA ASP A 156 7.42 -12.90 -7.52
C ASP A 156 6.01 -12.47 -7.98
N ASP A 157 5.41 -11.49 -7.33
CA ASP A 157 4.02 -11.10 -7.50
C ASP A 157 3.50 -11.17 -8.94
N GLY A 158 2.27 -11.69 -9.09
CA GLY A 158 1.66 -12.05 -10.37
C GLY A 158 2.05 -13.46 -10.85
N ASP A 159 3.11 -14.05 -10.29
CA ASP A 159 3.49 -15.45 -10.50
C ASP A 159 3.65 -16.15 -9.14
N PRO A 160 2.91 -17.25 -8.91
CA PRO A 160 3.03 -18.01 -7.67
C PRO A 160 4.38 -18.71 -7.59
N LEU A 161 4.94 -18.80 -6.39
CA LEU A 161 6.19 -19.51 -6.13
C LEU A 161 6.02 -21.02 -6.36
N ASP A 162 6.81 -21.58 -7.28
CA ASP A 162 6.79 -23.00 -7.59
C ASP A 162 7.21 -23.85 -6.38
N GLU A 163 6.62 -25.03 -6.22
CA GLU A 163 6.89 -25.93 -5.10
C GLU A 163 8.36 -26.36 -5.03
N ASN A 164 9.00 -26.55 -6.19
CA ASN A 164 10.38 -27.04 -6.28
C ASN A 164 11.41 -26.03 -5.74
N VAL A 165 11.11 -24.73 -5.77
CA VAL A 165 12.01 -23.65 -5.33
C VAL A 165 11.53 -22.99 -4.05
N ALA A 166 10.29 -23.27 -3.63
CA ALA A 166 9.66 -22.61 -2.50
C ALA A 166 10.49 -22.74 -1.21
N GLU A 167 10.94 -23.96 -0.85
CA GLU A 167 11.73 -24.17 0.36
C GLU A 167 13.04 -23.40 0.33
N GLU A 168 13.76 -23.40 -0.81
CA GLU A 168 15.01 -22.64 -0.97
C GLU A 168 14.79 -21.15 -0.81
N ALA A 169 13.69 -20.61 -1.37
CA ALA A 169 13.34 -19.21 -1.23
C ALA A 169 13.02 -18.83 0.22
N PHE A 170 12.22 -19.64 0.93
CA PHE A 170 11.91 -19.41 2.35
C PHE A 170 13.16 -19.44 3.24
N VAL A 171 14.07 -20.39 3.00
CA VAL A 171 15.36 -20.46 3.72
C VAL A 171 16.20 -19.23 3.40
N GLY A 172 16.41 -18.91 2.13
CA GLY A 172 17.29 -17.82 1.71
C GLY A 172 16.80 -16.43 2.16
N VAL A 173 15.51 -16.14 2.05
CA VAL A 173 14.92 -14.90 2.56
C VAL A 173 15.00 -14.84 4.08
N GLY A 174 14.77 -15.97 4.77
CA GLY A 174 14.88 -16.08 6.23
C GLY A 174 16.30 -15.80 6.73
N GLU A 175 17.33 -16.35 6.06
CA GLU A 175 18.75 -16.11 6.41
C GLU A 175 19.16 -14.64 6.39
N VAL A 176 18.57 -13.85 5.49
CA VAL A 176 18.85 -12.40 5.41
C VAL A 176 17.92 -11.55 6.27
N GLY A 177 17.01 -12.17 7.04
CA GLY A 177 16.02 -11.47 7.85
C GLY A 177 15.04 -10.64 6.99
N GLY A 178 14.78 -11.11 5.77
CA GLY A 178 13.81 -10.51 4.85
C GLY A 178 12.38 -10.94 5.18
N VAL A 179 11.42 -10.43 4.39
CA VAL A 179 10.01 -10.83 4.40
C VAL A 179 9.67 -11.40 3.03
N LEU A 180 9.16 -12.61 3.00
CA LEU A 180 8.69 -13.25 1.78
C LEU A 180 7.21 -12.93 1.58
N ILE A 181 6.88 -12.41 0.41
CA ILE A 181 5.50 -12.11 -0.03
C ILE A 181 5.19 -13.05 -1.19
N ASN A 182 4.11 -13.82 -1.11
CA ASN A 182 3.71 -14.73 -2.19
C ASN A 182 2.34 -14.37 -2.75
N HIS A 183 2.24 -14.30 -4.08
CA HIS A 183 0.97 -14.23 -4.79
C HIS A 183 0.27 -15.58 -4.73
N LEU A 184 -0.82 -15.65 -3.96
CA LEU A 184 -1.51 -16.91 -3.68
C LEU A 184 -2.52 -17.25 -4.78
N GLU A 185 -2.03 -17.85 -5.86
CA GLU A 185 -2.88 -18.29 -6.97
C GLU A 185 -2.36 -19.61 -7.55
N ASP A 186 -2.95 -20.73 -7.13
CA ASP A 186 -2.63 -22.04 -7.72
C ASP A 186 -3.15 -22.10 -9.16
N LYS A 187 -2.24 -22.02 -10.13
CA LYS A 187 -2.54 -22.02 -11.57
C LYS A 187 -3.25 -23.30 -12.04
N ALA A 188 -3.13 -24.41 -11.31
CA ALA A 188 -3.82 -25.65 -11.65
C ALA A 188 -5.32 -25.61 -11.32
N LEU A 189 -5.73 -24.71 -10.42
CA LEU A 189 -7.11 -24.57 -9.99
C LEU A 189 -7.85 -23.44 -10.70
N ILE A 190 -7.13 -22.57 -11.42
CA ILE A 190 -7.74 -21.48 -12.17
C ILE A 190 -7.96 -21.88 -13.63
N GLY A 191 -9.20 -21.69 -14.10
CA GLY A 191 -9.55 -21.84 -15.51
C GLY A 191 -9.16 -20.60 -16.34
N LYS A 192 -9.61 -20.57 -17.59
CA LYS A 192 -9.57 -19.36 -18.45
C LYS A 192 -10.68 -18.41 -18.05
N GLY A 193 -10.71 -17.99 -16.76
CA GLY A 193 -11.81 -17.23 -16.22
C GLY A 193 -11.42 -15.90 -15.66
N PHE A 194 -12.42 -15.03 -15.49
CA PHE A 194 -12.27 -13.66 -15.02
C PHE A 194 -13.11 -13.40 -13.77
N PHE A 195 -14.05 -14.30 -13.45
CA PHE A 195 -14.96 -14.19 -12.32
C PHE A 195 -14.55 -15.12 -11.18
N TYR A 196 -15.03 -14.83 -9.98
CA TYR A 196 -14.68 -15.57 -8.79
C TYR A 196 -15.03 -17.07 -8.85
N GLU A 197 -16.07 -17.47 -9.61
CA GLU A 197 -16.42 -18.88 -9.83
C GLU A 197 -15.36 -19.63 -10.64
N GLN A 198 -14.60 -18.91 -11.47
CA GLN A 198 -13.56 -19.47 -12.34
C GLN A 198 -12.17 -19.35 -11.73
N ILE A 199 -12.03 -18.51 -10.68
CA ILE A 199 -10.85 -18.37 -9.84
C ILE A 199 -11.28 -18.68 -8.40
N PRO A 200 -11.48 -19.98 -8.08
CA PRO A 200 -12.06 -20.38 -6.82
C PRO A 200 -11.17 -20.03 -5.62
N PRO A 201 -11.72 -19.84 -4.41
CA PRO A 201 -10.93 -19.52 -3.22
C PRO A 201 -9.91 -20.61 -2.86
N GLU A 202 -10.12 -21.83 -3.35
CA GLU A 202 -9.19 -22.94 -3.25
C GLU A 202 -7.80 -22.59 -3.79
N SER A 203 -7.74 -21.82 -4.87
CA SER A 203 -6.47 -21.38 -5.48
C SER A 203 -5.63 -20.54 -4.51
N GLU A 204 -6.27 -19.79 -3.61
CA GLU A 204 -5.64 -18.93 -2.61
C GLU A 204 -5.30 -19.72 -1.34
N TYR A 205 -6.31 -20.32 -0.68
CA TYR A 205 -6.08 -20.90 0.65
C TYR A 205 -5.32 -22.23 0.65
N LEU A 206 -5.37 -23.01 -0.44
CA LEU A 206 -4.56 -24.24 -0.51
C LEU A 206 -3.07 -23.92 -0.66
N MET A 207 -2.75 -22.89 -1.45
CA MET A 207 -1.36 -22.42 -1.57
C MET A 207 -0.87 -21.82 -0.24
N LEU A 208 -1.70 -21.02 0.45
CA LEU A 208 -1.34 -20.55 1.79
C LEU A 208 -1.07 -21.70 2.76
N ARG A 209 -1.88 -22.76 2.73
CA ARG A 209 -1.67 -23.93 3.59
C ARG A 209 -0.30 -24.57 3.34
N ARG A 210 0.12 -24.70 2.08
CA ARG A 210 1.48 -25.16 1.73
C ARG A 210 2.55 -24.24 2.32
N ASP A 211 2.41 -22.93 2.11
CA ASP A 211 3.40 -21.95 2.54
C ASP A 211 3.53 -21.88 4.07
N LEU A 212 2.42 -22.05 4.80
CA LEU A 212 2.45 -22.11 6.27
C LEU A 212 3.25 -23.31 6.80
N GLU A 213 3.30 -24.45 6.10
CA GLU A 213 4.20 -25.55 6.47
C GLU A 213 5.68 -25.14 6.31
N LEU A 214 6.00 -24.38 5.25
CA LEU A 214 7.35 -23.85 5.06
C LEU A 214 7.68 -22.79 6.14
N VAL A 215 6.72 -21.93 6.51
CA VAL A 215 6.91 -20.99 7.63
C VAL A 215 7.18 -21.72 8.94
N ARG A 216 6.45 -22.81 9.24
CA ARG A 216 6.71 -23.62 10.46
C ARG A 216 8.14 -24.16 10.47
N LYS A 217 8.59 -24.67 9.33
CA LYS A 217 9.91 -25.28 9.15
C LYS A 217 11.05 -24.26 9.23
N THR A 218 10.91 -23.13 8.54
CA THR A 218 12.01 -22.16 8.33
C THR A 218 11.98 -20.99 9.29
N ARG A 219 10.82 -20.68 9.87
CA ARG A 219 10.54 -19.46 10.65
C ARG A 219 10.80 -18.17 9.86
N CYS A 220 10.81 -18.22 8.52
CA CYS A 220 10.89 -17.06 7.67
C CYS A 220 9.70 -16.11 7.95
N ARG A 221 9.95 -14.81 7.99
CA ARG A 221 8.88 -13.80 8.05
C ARG A 221 8.10 -13.87 6.75
N TYR A 222 6.80 -14.08 6.86
CA TYR A 222 5.92 -14.28 5.72
C TYR A 222 4.78 -13.27 5.71
N HIS A 223 4.54 -12.64 4.57
CA HIS A 223 3.44 -11.72 4.38
C HIS A 223 2.47 -12.25 3.33
N VAL A 224 1.23 -12.43 3.73
CA VAL A 224 0.15 -12.93 2.87
C VAL A 224 -0.41 -11.78 2.06
N ALA A 225 -0.17 -11.80 0.73
CA ALA A 225 -0.60 -10.73 -0.17
C ALA A 225 -2.13 -10.75 -0.38
N HIS A 226 -2.72 -9.56 -0.55
CA HIS A 226 -4.10 -9.27 -1.01
C HIS A 226 -5.14 -10.36 -0.70
N VAL A 227 -5.34 -10.69 0.58
CA VAL A 227 -6.31 -11.71 1.03
C VAL A 227 -7.71 -11.40 0.52
N SER A 228 -8.36 -12.40 -0.08
CA SER A 228 -9.70 -12.23 -0.68
C SER A 228 -10.77 -13.18 -0.14
N ALA A 229 -10.38 -14.33 0.45
CA ALA A 229 -11.29 -15.38 0.87
C ALA A 229 -11.35 -15.56 2.40
N TRP A 230 -12.53 -15.85 2.94
CA TRP A 230 -12.73 -16.09 4.37
C TRP A 230 -11.95 -17.30 4.88
N GLN A 231 -11.76 -18.34 4.05
CA GLN A 231 -10.97 -19.52 4.41
C GLN A 231 -9.50 -19.17 4.63
N THR A 232 -8.96 -18.24 3.85
CA THR A 232 -7.60 -17.70 4.01
C THR A 232 -7.47 -16.98 5.36
N VAL A 233 -8.49 -16.19 5.74
CA VAL A 233 -8.55 -15.54 7.07
C VAL A 233 -8.50 -16.56 8.20
N GLU A 234 -9.21 -17.69 8.10
CA GLU A 234 -9.14 -18.75 9.11
C GLU A 234 -7.74 -19.37 9.25
N LEU A 235 -7.05 -19.58 8.12
CA LEU A 235 -5.68 -20.10 8.14
C LEU A 235 -4.70 -19.10 8.78
N ILE A 236 -4.80 -17.82 8.45
CA ILE A 236 -3.99 -16.76 9.05
C ILE A 236 -4.24 -16.68 10.56
N THR A 237 -5.50 -16.76 10.98
CA THR A 237 -5.89 -16.75 12.41
C THR A 237 -5.21 -17.88 13.17
N LYS A 238 -5.23 -19.11 12.62
CA LYS A 238 -4.58 -20.27 13.21
C LYS A 238 -3.06 -20.11 13.25
N ALA A 239 -2.46 -19.64 12.15
CA ALA A 239 -1.01 -19.44 12.06
C ALA A 239 -0.51 -18.41 13.10
N LYS A 240 -1.24 -17.29 13.28
CA LYS A 240 -0.91 -16.29 14.31
C LYS A 240 -1.10 -16.84 15.72
N ALA A 241 -2.14 -17.63 15.98
CA ALA A 241 -2.35 -18.30 17.27
C ALA A 241 -1.23 -19.30 17.61
N GLU A 242 -0.62 -19.93 16.59
CA GLU A 242 0.58 -20.78 16.73
C GLU A 242 1.87 -19.97 16.96
N GLY A 243 1.83 -18.64 16.93
CA GLY A 243 3.01 -17.77 17.04
C GLY A 243 3.92 -17.83 15.82
N LEU A 244 3.39 -18.12 14.63
CA LEU A 244 4.15 -18.02 13.39
C LEU A 244 4.39 -16.56 13.01
N PRO A 245 5.55 -16.23 12.40
CA PRO A 245 5.89 -14.88 11.96
C PRO A 245 5.14 -14.50 10.67
N VAL A 246 3.80 -14.47 10.73
CA VAL A 246 2.90 -14.20 9.61
C VAL A 246 2.22 -12.86 9.80
N THR A 247 2.23 -12.05 8.73
CA THR A 247 1.43 -10.84 8.57
C THR A 247 0.59 -10.95 7.30
N ALA A 248 -0.45 -10.12 7.15
CA ALA A 248 -1.34 -10.17 6.01
C ALA A 248 -1.84 -8.78 5.59
N GLU A 249 -2.11 -8.64 4.32
CA GLU A 249 -2.72 -7.44 3.75
C GLU A 249 -4.06 -7.73 3.09
N VAL A 250 -4.89 -6.69 3.00
CA VAL A 250 -6.14 -6.69 2.25
C VAL A 250 -6.24 -5.40 1.44
N THR A 251 -6.88 -5.45 0.28
CA THR A 251 -7.00 -4.27 -0.57
C THR A 251 -8.30 -3.49 -0.30
N PRO A 252 -8.35 -2.19 -0.63
CA PRO A 252 -9.56 -1.39 -0.44
C PRO A 252 -10.75 -1.92 -1.27
N HIS A 253 -10.50 -2.46 -2.45
CA HIS A 253 -11.56 -3.01 -3.29
C HIS A 253 -12.14 -4.32 -2.72
N HIS A 254 -11.33 -5.21 -2.12
CA HIS A 254 -11.86 -6.41 -1.44
C HIS A 254 -12.60 -6.09 -0.13
N LEU A 255 -12.29 -4.97 0.53
CA LEU A 255 -12.99 -4.52 1.73
C LEU A 255 -14.35 -3.85 1.44
N THR A 256 -14.51 -3.24 0.26
CA THR A 256 -15.65 -2.36 -0.02
C THR A 256 -16.55 -2.83 -1.16
N LEU A 257 -16.10 -3.79 -1.97
CA LEU A 257 -16.81 -4.30 -3.14
C LEU A 257 -16.99 -5.82 -3.06
N THR A 258 -18.01 -6.29 -3.78
CA THR A 258 -18.27 -7.71 -4.01
C THR A 258 -18.45 -7.96 -5.52
N TYR A 259 -18.55 -9.22 -5.94
CA TYR A 259 -18.88 -9.53 -7.33
C TYR A 259 -20.24 -8.96 -7.77
N GLU A 260 -21.16 -8.70 -6.83
CA GLU A 260 -22.47 -8.11 -7.10
C GLU A 260 -22.38 -6.64 -7.53
N ASP A 261 -21.27 -5.96 -7.25
CA ASP A 261 -21.01 -4.60 -7.74
C ASP A 261 -20.67 -4.56 -9.23
N ILE A 262 -20.32 -5.71 -9.83
CA ILE A 262 -19.99 -5.84 -11.25
C ILE A 262 -21.28 -5.86 -12.06
N LYS A 263 -21.83 -4.69 -12.37
CA LYS A 263 -23.05 -4.60 -13.19
C LYS A 263 -22.80 -4.92 -14.66
N GLU A 264 -21.62 -4.57 -15.14
CA GLU A 264 -21.11 -4.89 -16.47
C GLU A 264 -19.69 -5.42 -16.34
N PRO A 265 -19.28 -6.45 -17.11
CA PRO A 265 -17.95 -7.06 -17.02
C PRO A 265 -16.88 -6.14 -17.65
N ARG A 266 -16.72 -4.94 -17.14
CA ARG A 266 -15.75 -3.96 -17.60
C ARG A 266 -14.40 -4.17 -16.94
N GLY A 267 -13.34 -3.85 -17.66
CA GLY A 267 -11.97 -4.03 -17.22
C GLY A 267 -11.62 -3.44 -15.85
N HIS A 268 -12.22 -2.31 -15.43
CA HIS A 268 -11.96 -1.69 -14.12
C HIS A 268 -12.54 -2.43 -12.90
N PHE A 269 -13.24 -3.55 -13.11
CA PHE A 269 -13.60 -4.52 -12.05
C PHE A 269 -12.80 -5.82 -12.14
N GLN A 270 -11.80 -5.88 -13.02
CA GLN A 270 -10.99 -7.07 -13.24
C GLN A 270 -9.66 -6.96 -12.47
N MET A 271 -9.54 -7.68 -11.39
CA MET A 271 -8.35 -7.80 -10.56
C MET A 271 -8.09 -9.25 -10.17
N LYS A 272 -6.91 -9.55 -9.69
CA LYS A 272 -6.50 -10.82 -9.12
C LYS A 272 -5.91 -10.62 -7.72
N PRO A 273 -6.46 -11.28 -6.72
CA PRO A 273 -7.64 -12.16 -6.76
C PRO A 273 -8.93 -11.40 -7.14
N PRO A 274 -9.99 -12.11 -7.63
CA PRO A 274 -11.24 -11.48 -8.03
C PRO A 274 -12.04 -10.99 -6.83
N LEU A 275 -12.97 -10.06 -7.06
CA LEU A 275 -14.00 -9.71 -6.08
C LEU A 275 -14.84 -10.95 -5.77
N ARG A 276 -15.07 -11.22 -4.49
CA ARG A 276 -15.78 -12.40 -4.01
C ARG A 276 -17.15 -12.05 -3.43
N THR A 277 -17.71 -12.93 -2.62
CA THR A 277 -19.03 -12.80 -2.04
C THR A 277 -19.07 -11.83 -0.86
N GLU A 278 -20.27 -11.41 -0.47
CA GLU A 278 -20.47 -10.60 0.73
C GLU A 278 -19.98 -11.31 2.02
N LYS A 279 -20.04 -12.66 2.05
CA LYS A 279 -19.47 -13.43 3.17
C LYS A 279 -17.97 -13.20 3.29
N ASP A 280 -17.25 -13.22 2.15
CA ASP A 280 -15.81 -12.98 2.11
C ASP A 280 -15.50 -11.56 2.55
N ARG A 281 -16.17 -10.57 1.95
CA ARG A 281 -15.98 -9.16 2.29
C ARG A 281 -16.16 -8.88 3.80
N ARG A 282 -17.22 -9.43 4.41
CA ARG A 282 -17.45 -9.28 5.86
C ARG A 282 -16.34 -9.90 6.69
N ALA A 283 -15.89 -11.10 6.32
CA ALA A 283 -14.78 -11.77 7.01
C ALA A 283 -13.48 -10.96 6.93
N LEU A 284 -13.20 -10.33 5.79
CA LEU A 284 -12.04 -9.45 5.62
C LEU A 284 -12.14 -8.19 6.51
N VAL A 285 -13.28 -7.53 6.55
CA VAL A 285 -13.51 -6.36 7.42
C VAL A 285 -13.37 -6.72 8.90
N GLU A 286 -13.93 -7.85 9.33
CA GLU A 286 -13.80 -8.35 10.70
C GLU A 286 -12.34 -8.71 11.03
N ALA A 287 -11.63 -9.35 10.10
CA ALA A 287 -10.23 -9.71 10.24
C ALA A 287 -9.32 -8.46 10.35
N LEU A 288 -9.62 -7.41 9.58
CA LEU A 288 -8.91 -6.13 9.72
C LEU A 288 -9.20 -5.48 11.07
N ASN A 289 -10.46 -5.46 11.53
CA ASN A 289 -10.83 -4.91 12.83
C ASN A 289 -10.13 -5.63 13.99
N SER A 290 -10.11 -6.96 13.96
CA SER A 290 -9.52 -7.79 15.03
C SER A 290 -7.99 -7.87 14.99
N GLY A 291 -7.33 -7.37 13.92
CA GLY A 291 -5.88 -7.46 13.74
C GLY A 291 -5.38 -8.81 13.21
N VAL A 292 -6.26 -9.70 12.77
CA VAL A 292 -5.90 -10.91 12.01
C VAL A 292 -5.26 -10.53 10.68
N ILE A 293 -5.85 -9.57 9.96
CA ILE A 293 -5.21 -8.86 8.86
C ILE A 293 -4.55 -7.60 9.44
N ASP A 294 -3.29 -7.39 9.15
CA ASP A 294 -2.46 -6.35 9.75
C ASP A 294 -2.63 -5.00 9.08
N ILE A 295 -2.58 -4.98 7.75
CA ILE A 295 -2.48 -3.77 6.94
C ILE A 295 -3.50 -3.72 5.81
N VAL A 296 -3.72 -2.51 5.32
CA VAL A 296 -4.28 -2.28 4.01
C VAL A 296 -3.14 -1.97 3.04
N ALA A 297 -3.10 -2.68 1.91
CA ALA A 297 -2.24 -2.38 0.78
C ALA A 297 -3.08 -2.15 -0.47
N THR A 298 -2.60 -1.33 -1.40
CA THR A 298 -3.47 -0.87 -2.47
C THR A 298 -3.62 -1.85 -3.62
N ASP A 299 -2.60 -2.64 -3.90
CA ASP A 299 -2.44 -3.37 -5.15
C ASP A 299 -2.70 -2.43 -6.36
N HIS A 300 -2.12 -1.23 -6.29
CA HIS A 300 -2.23 -0.24 -7.36
C HIS A 300 -1.57 -0.77 -8.62
N ALA A 301 -2.40 -1.17 -9.59
CA ALA A 301 -1.99 -1.83 -10.82
C ALA A 301 -2.56 -1.09 -12.05
N PRO A 302 -1.95 0.04 -12.44
CA PRO A 302 -2.42 0.88 -13.54
C PRO A 302 -2.22 0.19 -14.90
N HIS A 303 -3.17 0.48 -15.80
CA HIS A 303 -3.16 0.05 -17.20
C HIS A 303 -3.58 1.18 -18.13
N GLY A 304 -3.28 1.04 -19.42
CA GLY A 304 -3.65 2.01 -20.44
C GLY A 304 -5.13 1.90 -20.87
N THR A 305 -5.42 2.53 -21.99
CA THR A 305 -6.79 2.62 -22.57
C THR A 305 -7.37 1.26 -22.95
N GLU A 306 -6.54 0.24 -23.17
CA GLU A 306 -6.98 -1.13 -23.40
C GLU A 306 -7.83 -1.67 -22.23
N LYS A 307 -7.55 -1.23 -21.02
CA LYS A 307 -8.28 -1.60 -19.82
C LYS A 307 -9.62 -0.89 -19.71
N GLU A 308 -9.69 0.35 -20.14
CA GLU A 308 -10.88 1.20 -20.03
C GLU A 308 -11.97 0.82 -21.03
N GLN A 309 -11.56 0.38 -22.22
CA GLN A 309 -12.47 0.08 -23.34
C GLN A 309 -12.87 -1.40 -23.39
N GLY A 310 -12.10 -2.27 -22.71
CA GLY A 310 -12.27 -3.70 -22.76
C GLY A 310 -13.36 -4.22 -21.82
N LEU A 311 -14.06 -5.26 -22.26
CA LEU A 311 -14.74 -6.20 -21.37
C LEU A 311 -13.67 -7.08 -20.69
N PHE A 312 -14.06 -7.91 -19.72
CA PHE A 312 -13.14 -8.82 -19.04
C PHE A 312 -12.32 -9.67 -20.03
N ASP A 313 -12.93 -10.14 -21.10
CA ASP A 313 -12.21 -10.86 -22.14
C ASP A 313 -11.25 -9.91 -22.87
N GLY A 314 -9.96 -10.22 -22.77
CA GLY A 314 -8.87 -9.42 -23.36
C GLY A 314 -8.37 -8.22 -22.55
N SER A 315 -8.97 -7.88 -21.42
CA SER A 315 -8.44 -6.86 -20.51
C SER A 315 -7.39 -7.43 -19.56
N PRO A 316 -6.29 -6.69 -19.28
CA PRO A 316 -5.34 -7.10 -18.26
C PRO A 316 -5.92 -6.98 -16.84
N PHE A 317 -5.44 -7.80 -15.90
CA PHE A 317 -5.81 -7.71 -14.49
C PHE A 317 -5.12 -6.53 -13.79
N GLY A 318 -5.81 -5.92 -12.83
CA GLY A 318 -5.33 -4.83 -11.99
C GLY A 318 -6.24 -3.60 -12.00
N VAL A 319 -6.21 -2.81 -10.95
CA VAL A 319 -6.96 -1.56 -10.83
C VAL A 319 -6.11 -0.46 -10.20
N THR A 320 -6.41 0.81 -10.50
CA THR A 320 -5.77 1.93 -9.82
C THR A 320 -6.42 2.15 -8.47
N ALA A 321 -5.63 2.28 -7.41
CA ALA A 321 -6.14 2.36 -6.04
C ALA A 321 -5.45 3.39 -5.14
N LEU A 322 -4.19 3.78 -5.35
CA LEU A 322 -3.46 4.71 -4.46
C LEU A 322 -4.29 5.93 -4.06
N GLU A 323 -4.87 6.62 -5.05
CA GLU A 323 -5.61 7.86 -4.82
C GLU A 323 -7.00 7.65 -4.23
N THR A 324 -7.53 6.43 -4.26
CA THR A 324 -8.89 6.14 -3.78
C THR A 324 -8.91 5.33 -2.48
N THR A 325 -7.79 4.82 -2.02
CA THR A 325 -7.71 3.89 -0.87
C THR A 325 -8.28 4.49 0.41
N PHE A 326 -7.69 5.55 0.95
CA PHE A 326 -8.20 6.14 2.19
C PHE A 326 -9.65 6.60 2.04
N ARG A 327 -9.97 7.28 0.93
CA ARG A 327 -11.29 7.84 0.65
C ARG A 327 -12.38 6.77 0.61
N SER A 328 -12.15 5.66 -0.10
CA SER A 328 -13.12 4.58 -0.19
C SER A 328 -13.33 3.88 1.16
N LEU A 329 -12.26 3.58 1.88
CA LEU A 329 -12.33 2.95 3.20
C LEU A 329 -12.97 3.86 4.25
N TYR A 330 -12.61 5.14 4.24
CA TYR A 330 -13.22 6.12 5.14
C TYR A 330 -14.73 6.24 4.87
N THR A 331 -15.13 6.43 3.61
CA THR A 331 -16.54 6.59 3.23
C THR A 331 -17.34 5.33 3.46
N GLU A 332 -16.83 4.17 3.01
CA GLU A 332 -17.61 2.94 2.99
C GLU A 332 -17.59 2.17 4.32
N LEU A 333 -16.55 2.34 5.13
CA LEU A 333 -16.38 1.58 6.37
C LEU A 333 -16.41 2.46 7.62
N VAL A 334 -15.64 3.55 7.64
CA VAL A 334 -15.52 4.38 8.85
C VAL A 334 -16.79 5.17 9.08
N LEU A 335 -17.30 5.90 8.09
CA LEU A 335 -18.56 6.65 8.23
C LEU A 335 -19.77 5.76 8.49
N LYS A 336 -19.72 4.48 8.06
CA LYS A 336 -20.76 3.49 8.34
C LYS A 336 -20.57 2.76 9.69
N GLY A 337 -19.52 3.08 10.44
CA GLY A 337 -19.25 2.52 11.75
C GLY A 337 -18.80 1.05 11.75
N THR A 338 -18.37 0.52 10.61
CA THR A 338 -17.89 -0.88 10.49
C THR A 338 -16.39 -1.02 10.73
N LEU A 339 -15.63 0.07 10.68
CA LEU A 339 -14.20 0.16 10.98
C LEU A 339 -13.95 1.46 11.75
N SER A 340 -13.12 1.43 12.81
CA SER A 340 -12.73 2.67 13.48
C SER A 340 -11.69 3.44 12.65
N LEU A 341 -11.69 4.77 12.75
CA LEU A 341 -10.72 5.61 12.08
C LEU A 341 -9.29 5.32 12.54
N GLU A 342 -9.11 5.09 13.84
CA GLU A 342 -7.81 4.76 14.43
C GLU A 342 -7.27 3.42 13.88
N ARG A 343 -8.14 2.42 13.69
CA ARG A 343 -7.74 1.13 13.11
C ARG A 343 -7.36 1.28 11.64
N LEU A 344 -8.11 2.08 10.87
CA LEU A 344 -7.76 2.39 9.49
C LEU A 344 -6.38 3.08 9.42
N LEU A 345 -6.16 4.13 10.21
CA LEU A 345 -4.89 4.85 10.25
C LEU A 345 -3.74 3.94 10.68
N TYR A 346 -3.95 3.10 11.70
CA TYR A 346 -2.95 2.11 12.14
C TYR A 346 -2.54 1.17 11.02
N SER A 347 -3.52 0.67 10.25
CA SER A 347 -3.28 -0.28 9.14
C SER A 347 -2.62 0.36 7.91
N LEU A 348 -2.62 1.68 7.80
CA LEU A 348 -1.98 2.44 6.72
C LEU A 348 -0.65 3.09 7.13
N THR A 349 -0.31 3.08 8.43
CA THR A 349 0.90 3.78 8.94
C THR A 349 1.77 2.85 9.78
N ILE A 350 1.44 2.66 11.06
CA ILE A 350 2.27 1.96 12.05
C ILE A 350 2.49 0.49 11.67
N ALA A 351 1.44 -0.20 11.26
CA ALA A 351 1.53 -1.62 10.96
C ALA A 351 2.43 -1.92 9.74
N PRO A 352 2.27 -1.26 8.56
CA PRO A 352 3.18 -1.48 7.45
C PRO A 352 4.61 -0.97 7.77
N GLY A 353 4.76 0.09 8.55
CA GLY A 353 6.07 0.55 9.03
C GLY A 353 6.80 -0.51 9.85
N ALA A 354 6.09 -1.22 10.74
CA ALA A 354 6.66 -2.32 11.53
C ALA A 354 7.11 -3.51 10.66
N ILE A 355 6.40 -3.81 9.57
CA ILE A 355 6.80 -4.86 8.61
C ILE A 355 8.09 -4.47 7.90
N LEU A 356 8.21 -3.21 7.45
CA LEU A 356 9.40 -2.66 6.80
C LEU A 356 10.57 -2.43 7.78
N GLY A 357 10.30 -2.29 9.06
CA GLY A 357 11.29 -1.88 10.06
C GLY A 357 11.63 -0.39 10.04
N VAL A 358 10.64 0.46 9.69
CA VAL A 358 10.76 1.92 9.68
C VAL A 358 9.81 2.55 10.69
N GLU A 359 10.21 3.71 11.23
CA GLU A 359 9.30 4.49 12.09
C GLU A 359 8.21 5.16 11.24
N ALA A 360 6.97 4.93 11.61
CA ALA A 360 5.79 5.38 10.87
C ALA A 360 4.72 5.97 11.80
N GLU A 361 5.14 6.46 12.95
CA GLU A 361 4.29 7.18 13.89
C GLU A 361 4.80 8.61 14.08
N LEU A 362 3.91 9.56 14.28
CA LEU A 362 4.29 10.93 14.58
C LEU A 362 4.89 11.01 16.00
N LYS A 363 6.20 11.21 16.06
CA LYS A 363 6.99 11.33 17.32
C LYS A 363 8.01 12.46 17.21
N VAL A 364 8.40 13.01 18.35
CA VAL A 364 9.51 13.97 18.40
C VAL A 364 10.80 13.28 17.94
N GLY A 365 11.54 13.97 17.08
CA GLY A 365 12.83 13.50 16.53
C GLY A 365 12.73 12.67 15.26
N VAL A 366 11.52 12.32 14.79
CA VAL A 366 11.34 11.59 13.52
C VAL A 366 11.22 12.54 12.34
N ARG A 367 11.50 12.02 11.14
CA ARG A 367 11.24 12.73 9.87
C ARG A 367 9.77 13.03 9.72
N ALA A 368 9.46 14.22 9.22
CA ALA A 368 8.10 14.69 9.03
C ALA A 368 7.49 14.15 7.71
N ASP A 369 7.16 12.87 7.70
CA ASP A 369 6.27 12.27 6.72
C ASP A 369 4.85 12.43 7.25
N VAL A 370 4.11 13.37 6.69
CA VAL A 370 2.81 13.82 7.25
C VAL A 370 1.78 13.93 6.14
N VAL A 371 0.56 13.51 6.45
CA VAL A 371 -0.62 13.83 5.64
C VAL A 371 -1.64 14.59 6.47
N VAL A 372 -2.21 15.63 5.87
CA VAL A 372 -3.38 16.36 6.41
C VAL A 372 -4.59 15.99 5.55
N LEU A 373 -5.67 15.56 6.21
CA LEU A 373 -6.86 14.99 5.57
C LEU A 373 -8.09 15.82 5.90
N ASP A 374 -8.75 16.34 4.87
CA ASP A 374 -10.09 16.90 4.97
C ASP A 374 -11.11 15.75 4.97
N LEU A 375 -11.67 15.47 6.14
CA LEU A 375 -12.63 14.38 6.34
C LEU A 375 -14.07 14.75 5.96
N ILE A 376 -14.34 16.03 5.65
CA ILE A 376 -15.68 16.55 5.40
C ILE A 376 -15.93 16.71 3.89
N GLN A 377 -14.90 17.07 3.14
CA GLN A 377 -15.03 17.36 1.72
C GLN A 377 -15.49 16.14 0.94
N GLU A 378 -16.59 16.29 0.18
CA GLU A 378 -17.12 15.27 -0.73
C GLU A 378 -16.80 15.62 -2.18
N LYS A 379 -16.34 14.64 -2.96
CA LYS A 379 -16.17 14.76 -4.41
C LYS A 379 -16.54 13.46 -5.11
N VAL A 380 -17.07 13.60 -6.32
CA VAL A 380 -17.25 12.48 -7.25
C VAL A 380 -15.88 12.11 -7.82
N ILE A 381 -15.55 10.84 -7.79
CA ILE A 381 -14.32 10.33 -8.44
C ILE A 381 -14.52 10.38 -9.95
N THR A 382 -13.69 11.15 -10.63
CA THR A 382 -13.65 11.25 -12.09
C THR A 382 -12.25 10.91 -12.60
N LYS A 383 -12.11 10.64 -13.90
CA LYS A 383 -10.81 10.30 -14.51
C LYS A 383 -9.79 11.44 -14.38
N GLU A 384 -10.26 12.67 -14.44
CA GLU A 384 -9.44 13.89 -14.40
C GLU A 384 -8.79 14.14 -13.04
N LEU A 385 -9.27 13.48 -12.00
CA LEU A 385 -8.70 13.58 -10.65
C LEU A 385 -7.42 12.75 -10.47
N PHE A 386 -7.19 11.75 -11.32
CA PHE A 386 -6.05 10.86 -11.17
C PHE A 386 -4.74 11.50 -11.63
N GLN A 387 -3.72 11.40 -10.80
CA GLN A 387 -2.32 11.71 -11.13
C GLN A 387 -1.61 10.50 -11.77
N SER A 388 -2.09 9.30 -11.47
CA SER A 388 -1.68 8.07 -12.16
C SER A 388 -1.97 8.15 -13.65
N LYS A 389 -1.13 7.55 -14.46
CA LYS A 389 -1.39 7.41 -15.92
C LYS A 389 -2.58 6.48 -16.20
N GLY A 390 -2.80 5.48 -15.33
CA GLY A 390 -3.98 4.64 -15.40
C GLY A 390 -5.15 5.27 -14.67
N THR A 391 -6.36 5.18 -15.25
CA THR A 391 -7.61 5.62 -14.62
C THR A 391 -8.60 4.47 -14.44
N ASN A 392 -8.09 3.23 -14.47
CA ASN A 392 -8.88 1.98 -14.38
C ASN A 392 -9.33 1.68 -12.93
N SER A 393 -10.09 2.57 -12.32
CA SER A 393 -10.56 2.43 -10.94
C SER A 393 -12.04 2.00 -10.87
N PRO A 394 -12.40 1.02 -10.00
CA PRO A 394 -13.79 0.62 -9.76
C PRO A 394 -14.59 1.68 -8.98
N PHE A 395 -13.94 2.75 -8.51
CA PHE A 395 -14.56 3.81 -7.74
C PHE A 395 -15.00 5.01 -8.59
N ILE A 396 -14.74 5.03 -9.89
CA ILE A 396 -15.19 6.10 -10.79
C ILE A 396 -16.72 6.24 -10.71
N GLY A 397 -17.19 7.49 -10.57
CA GLY A 397 -18.60 7.84 -10.41
C GLY A 397 -19.11 7.76 -8.96
N ARG A 398 -18.35 7.23 -8.01
CA ARG A 398 -18.72 7.23 -6.59
C ARG A 398 -18.35 8.57 -5.94
N THR A 399 -19.18 9.04 -5.02
CA THR A 399 -18.89 10.21 -4.16
C THR A 399 -18.14 9.73 -2.93
N LEU A 400 -16.94 10.24 -2.69
CA LEU A 400 -16.08 9.83 -1.57
C LEU A 400 -15.65 11.05 -0.74
N GLN A 401 -15.42 10.81 0.56
CA GLN A 401 -14.86 11.74 1.55
C GLN A 401 -13.43 11.36 1.96
N GLY A 402 -12.72 12.26 2.64
CA GLY A 402 -11.38 11.99 3.16
C GLY A 402 -10.26 12.34 2.16
N TRP A 403 -10.15 13.64 1.86
CA TRP A 403 -9.23 14.16 0.83
C TRP A 403 -7.95 14.68 1.45
N PRO A 404 -6.75 14.24 1.00
CA PRO A 404 -5.51 14.88 1.38
C PRO A 404 -5.51 16.36 0.96
N SER A 405 -5.24 17.24 1.91
CA SER A 405 -5.06 18.67 1.67
C SER A 405 -3.59 19.07 1.61
N LEU A 406 -2.73 18.34 2.32
CA LEU A 406 -1.29 18.52 2.32
C LEU A 406 -0.61 17.16 2.55
N THR A 407 0.45 16.87 1.78
CA THR A 407 1.35 15.73 2.05
C THR A 407 2.79 16.24 2.10
N LEU A 408 3.48 15.91 3.20
CA LEU A 408 4.89 16.23 3.43
C LEU A 408 5.72 14.94 3.41
N VAL A 409 6.85 14.95 2.72
CA VAL A 409 7.88 13.91 2.77
C VAL A 409 9.17 14.54 3.28
N ASP A 410 9.71 14.05 4.41
CA ASP A 410 10.85 14.64 5.10
C ASP A 410 10.66 16.14 5.38
N GLY A 411 9.42 16.60 5.62
CA GLY A 411 9.05 17.99 5.81
C GLY A 411 8.95 18.82 4.54
N CYS A 412 9.22 18.24 3.37
CA CYS A 412 9.03 18.89 2.08
C CYS A 412 7.59 18.70 1.59
N PRO A 413 6.89 19.75 1.17
CA PRO A 413 5.56 19.63 0.59
C PRO A 413 5.66 19.04 -0.81
N VAL A 414 5.05 17.88 -0.99
CA VAL A 414 5.05 17.12 -2.25
C VAL A 414 3.67 17.10 -2.91
N TYR A 415 2.63 17.38 -2.12
CA TYR A 415 1.27 17.54 -2.61
C TYR A 415 0.52 18.57 -1.76
N ALA A 416 -0.23 19.46 -2.40
CA ALA A 416 -1.20 20.34 -1.76
C ALA A 416 -2.45 20.48 -2.63
N HIS A 417 -3.60 20.46 -1.96
CA HIS A 417 -4.88 20.68 -2.63
C HIS A 417 -5.07 22.17 -2.91
N ALA A 418 -5.78 22.54 -4.00
CA ALA A 418 -6.07 23.90 -4.41
C ALA A 418 -4.96 24.67 -5.17
N GLY A 419 -4.00 23.98 -5.79
CA GLY A 419 -3.03 24.63 -6.69
C GLY A 419 -1.99 25.49 -5.98
N GLU A 420 -1.86 25.39 -4.67
CA GLU A 420 -0.74 25.98 -3.96
C GLU A 420 0.54 25.22 -4.31
N VAL A 421 1.43 25.88 -5.03
CA VAL A 421 2.75 25.34 -5.35
C VAL A 421 3.69 25.65 -4.20
N TYR A 422 3.98 24.66 -3.40
CA TYR A 422 5.04 24.75 -2.42
C TYR A 422 6.35 24.22 -3.02
N THR A 423 7.44 24.92 -2.76
CA THR A 423 8.79 24.46 -3.12
C THR A 423 9.57 24.14 -1.85
N CYS A 424 10.39 23.09 -1.89
CA CYS A 424 11.36 22.77 -0.85
C CYS A 424 12.49 23.80 -0.75
#